data_2354cf0422b27d76d09d5f84cdd198ae
#
_entry.id   2354cf0422b27d76d09d5f84cdd198ae
#
_cell.length_a   1.000
_cell.length_b   1.000
_cell.length_c   1.000
_cell.angle_alpha   90.00
_cell.angle_beta   90.00
_cell.angle_gamma   90.00
#
_symmetry.space_group_name_H-M   'P 1'
#
loop_
_entity.id
_entity.type
_entity.pdbx_description
1 polymer ?
#
loop_
_entity_poly.entity_id
_entity_poly.type
_entity_poly.pdbx_seq_one_letter_code
_entity_poly.pdbx_strand_id
1 'polypeptide(L)'
;VFVLSSLKLPSVTGSCSHPTGVGLGTVMFGPGVMSVLGVIVLLFQALLLAHGGLTTLGANEFSMTIVGPIVGYAVWKLCRAMKVRRSISLFLCAMFADWSTYVTTAFQLAIVFPDPNGGVGAALVKFLGIYAVTQIPLAIAEGLLTVIVYNLVISNDLWKESALQ
;
A
#
# COMPACT_ATOMS: atom_id res chain seq x y z
N VAL A 1 7.60 -5.88 -2.19
CA VAL A 1 6.83 -5.82 -0.95
C VAL A 1 7.70 -6.21 0.24
N PHE A 2 8.08 -7.49 0.43
CA PHE A 2 8.80 -7.98 1.63
C PHE A 2 10.10 -7.20 1.93
N VAL A 3 10.96 -6.98 0.94
CA VAL A 3 12.21 -6.21 1.11
C VAL A 3 11.95 -4.76 1.51
N LEU A 4 10.94 -4.12 0.92
CA LEU A 4 10.59 -2.73 1.23
C LEU A 4 10.06 -2.59 2.66
N SER A 5 9.37 -3.59 3.19
CA SER A 5 8.85 -3.58 4.55
C SER A 5 9.92 -3.69 5.64
N SER A 6 11.16 -4.06 5.29
CA SER A 6 12.28 -3.99 6.23
C SER A 6 12.71 -2.54 6.55
N LEU A 7 12.38 -1.59 5.66
CA LEU A 7 12.60 -0.14 5.84
C LEU A 7 11.45 0.49 6.63
N LYS A 8 11.17 -0.06 7.80
CA LYS A 8 10.03 0.37 8.62
C LYS A 8 10.36 1.59 9.48
N LEU A 9 9.43 2.54 9.51
CA LEU A 9 9.42 3.65 10.46
C LEU A 9 8.40 3.34 11.57
N PRO A 10 8.82 3.32 12.85
CA PRO A 10 7.88 3.15 13.96
C PRO A 10 6.82 4.24 13.94
N SER A 11 5.58 3.85 14.18
CA SER A 11 4.43 4.75 14.27
C SER A 11 3.68 4.52 15.60
N VAL A 12 2.51 5.11 15.75
CA VAL A 12 1.71 5.03 16.98
C VAL A 12 1.07 3.66 17.16
N THR A 13 0.74 3.32 18.40
CA THR A 13 0.01 2.10 18.79
C THR A 13 0.68 0.79 18.33
N GLY A 14 2.02 0.79 18.18
CA GLY A 14 2.76 -0.39 17.71
C GLY A 14 2.66 -0.64 16.21
N SER A 15 2.05 0.27 15.43
CA SER A 15 2.04 0.22 13.98
C SER A 15 3.37 0.69 13.38
N CYS A 16 3.60 0.38 12.13
CA CYS A 16 4.79 0.80 11.38
C CYS A 16 4.37 1.39 10.03
N SER A 17 5.13 2.37 9.58
CA SER A 17 5.01 2.96 8.25
C SER A 17 6.13 2.44 7.35
N HIS A 18 5.82 1.95 6.18
CA HIS A 18 6.81 1.47 5.19
C HIS A 18 6.23 1.53 3.78
N PRO A 19 7.08 1.61 2.73
CA PRO A 19 6.61 1.45 1.36
C PRO A 19 6.00 0.07 1.18
N THR A 20 4.81 0.00 0.61
CA THR A 20 4.08 -1.27 0.47
C THR A 20 4.54 -2.10 -0.73
N GLY A 21 4.92 -1.44 -1.82
CA GLY A 21 5.23 -2.07 -3.10
C GLY A 21 4.03 -2.75 -3.77
N VAL A 22 2.85 -2.55 -3.22
CA VAL A 22 1.60 -3.15 -3.69
C VAL A 22 1.19 -2.58 -5.04
N GLY A 23 1.42 -1.29 -5.27
CA GLY A 23 1.08 -0.63 -6.52
C GLY A 23 1.78 -1.25 -7.73
N LEU A 24 3.08 -1.55 -7.63
CA LEU A 24 3.84 -2.25 -8.67
C LEU A 24 3.24 -3.63 -8.95
N GLY A 25 3.06 -4.44 -7.91
CA GLY A 25 2.51 -5.78 -8.06
C GLY A 25 1.10 -5.78 -8.64
N THR A 26 0.29 -4.79 -8.28
CA THR A 26 -1.07 -4.62 -8.80
C THR A 26 -1.08 -4.36 -10.30
N VAL A 27 -0.19 -3.51 -10.80
CA VAL A 27 -0.10 -3.25 -12.25
C VAL A 27 0.43 -4.46 -13.00
N MET A 28 1.40 -5.19 -12.45
CA MET A 28 2.01 -6.34 -13.13
C MET A 28 1.12 -7.58 -13.14
N PHE A 29 0.45 -7.89 -12.03
CA PHE A 29 -0.25 -9.16 -11.84
C PHE A 29 -1.76 -9.01 -11.71
N GLY A 30 -2.25 -7.78 -11.58
CA GLY A 30 -3.66 -7.50 -11.25
C GLY A 30 -3.95 -7.59 -9.74
N PRO A 31 -5.11 -7.03 -9.31
CA PRO A 31 -5.43 -6.91 -7.89
C PRO A 31 -5.65 -8.27 -7.22
N GLY A 32 -6.28 -9.23 -7.90
CA GLY A 32 -6.57 -10.55 -7.32
C GLY A 32 -5.30 -11.36 -7.01
N VAL A 33 -4.36 -11.43 -7.96
CA VAL A 33 -3.08 -12.12 -7.74
C VAL A 33 -2.26 -11.39 -6.68
N MET A 34 -2.27 -10.04 -6.72
CA MET A 34 -1.57 -9.23 -5.72
C MET A 34 -2.11 -9.46 -4.32
N SER A 35 -3.43 -9.64 -4.16
CA SER A 35 -4.03 -9.97 -2.85
C SER A 35 -3.48 -11.30 -2.31
N VAL A 36 -3.42 -12.34 -3.13
CA VAL A 36 -2.87 -13.65 -2.71
C VAL A 36 -1.39 -13.55 -2.34
N LEU A 37 -0.59 -12.90 -3.18
CA LEU A 37 0.84 -12.67 -2.91
C LEU A 37 1.04 -11.83 -1.65
N GLY A 38 0.17 -10.85 -1.41
CA GLY A 38 0.19 -10.00 -0.25
C GLY A 38 -0.03 -10.77 1.06
N VAL A 39 -0.98 -11.70 1.09
CA VAL A 39 -1.21 -12.60 2.25
C VAL A 39 0.07 -13.36 2.62
N ILE A 40 0.72 -13.96 1.62
CA ILE A 40 1.97 -14.72 1.82
C ILE A 40 3.06 -13.78 2.38
N VAL A 41 3.20 -12.59 1.82
CA VAL A 41 4.19 -11.62 2.27
C VAL A 41 3.91 -11.17 3.71
N LEU A 42 2.65 -10.85 4.04
CA LEU A 42 2.27 -10.42 5.39
C LEU A 42 2.50 -11.52 6.43
N LEU A 43 2.28 -12.78 6.06
CA LEU A 43 2.60 -13.90 6.93
C LEU A 43 4.10 -13.94 7.24
N PHE A 44 4.96 -13.81 6.22
CA PHE A 44 6.41 -13.75 6.42
C PHE A 44 6.84 -12.50 7.20
N GLN A 45 6.20 -11.36 6.99
CA GLN A 45 6.46 -10.14 7.77
C GLN A 45 6.16 -10.35 9.26
N ALA A 46 5.01 -10.95 9.57
CA ALA A 46 4.62 -11.23 10.95
C ALA A 46 5.58 -12.22 11.64
N LEU A 47 6.05 -13.25 10.92
CA LEU A 47 6.89 -14.31 11.48
C LEU A 47 8.37 -13.92 11.55
N LEU A 48 8.90 -13.20 10.55
CA LEU A 48 10.35 -12.99 10.40
C LEU A 48 10.79 -11.56 10.75
N LEU A 49 9.94 -10.55 10.56
CA LEU A 49 10.31 -9.16 10.73
C LEU A 49 9.71 -8.52 12.00
N ALA A 50 8.95 -9.27 12.81
CA ALA A 50 8.15 -8.73 13.91
C ALA A 50 7.39 -7.46 13.48
N HIS A 51 6.76 -7.52 12.30
CA HIS A 51 6.08 -6.42 11.65
C HIS A 51 4.58 -6.68 11.65
N GLY A 52 3.83 -5.91 12.44
CA GLY A 52 2.49 -6.30 12.85
C GLY A 52 2.56 -7.52 13.75
N GLY A 53 1.47 -8.22 13.91
CA GLY A 53 1.39 -9.46 14.67
C GLY A 53 0.43 -10.44 14.02
N LEU A 54 0.48 -11.69 14.40
CA LEU A 54 -0.50 -12.69 13.95
C LEU A 54 -1.93 -12.28 14.33
N THR A 55 -2.09 -11.56 15.44
CA THR A 55 -3.39 -11.03 15.90
C THR A 55 -3.93 -9.92 15.03
N THR A 56 -3.06 -9.14 14.36
CA THR A 56 -3.44 -8.03 13.46
C THR A 56 -3.36 -8.41 12.00
N LEU A 57 -3.02 -9.66 11.70
CA LEU A 57 -2.79 -10.13 10.32
C LEU A 57 -4.00 -9.86 9.43
N GLY A 58 -5.21 -10.22 9.86
CA GLY A 58 -6.43 -10.00 9.08
C GLY A 58 -6.74 -8.53 8.80
N ALA A 59 -6.46 -7.63 9.76
CA ALA A 59 -6.61 -6.20 9.55
C ALA A 59 -5.61 -5.66 8.51
N ASN A 60 -4.36 -6.13 8.59
CA ASN A 60 -3.30 -5.77 7.64
C ASN A 60 -3.58 -6.36 6.24
N GLU A 61 -4.09 -7.59 6.18
CA GLU A 61 -4.53 -8.19 4.93
C GLU A 61 -5.62 -7.36 4.27
N PHE A 62 -6.66 -7.00 5.01
CA PHE A 62 -7.75 -6.22 4.46
C PHE A 62 -7.26 -4.86 3.93
N SER A 63 -6.49 -4.11 4.69
CA SER A 63 -6.02 -2.78 4.28
C SER A 63 -4.99 -2.84 3.15
N MET A 64 -3.97 -3.66 3.27
CA MET A 64 -2.82 -3.66 2.37
C MET A 64 -3.00 -4.59 1.15
N THR A 65 -3.66 -5.75 1.31
CA THR A 65 -3.73 -6.73 0.23
C THR A 65 -5.05 -6.73 -0.53
N ILE A 66 -6.09 -6.12 0.03
CA ILE A 66 -7.40 -6.02 -0.62
C ILE A 66 -7.65 -4.57 -1.05
N VAL A 67 -7.74 -3.63 -0.09
CA VAL A 67 -8.10 -2.23 -0.39
C VAL A 67 -7.02 -1.56 -1.22
N GLY A 68 -5.75 -1.67 -0.83
CA GLY A 68 -4.62 -1.09 -1.57
C GLY A 68 -4.61 -1.47 -3.06
N PRO A 69 -4.58 -2.78 -3.40
CA PRO A 69 -4.62 -3.23 -4.78
C PRO A 69 -5.86 -2.79 -5.56
N ILE A 70 -7.05 -2.85 -4.97
CA ILE A 70 -8.30 -2.44 -5.63
C ILE A 70 -8.26 -0.96 -5.99
N VAL A 71 -7.91 -0.09 -5.02
CA VAL A 71 -7.83 1.36 -5.26
C VAL A 71 -6.72 1.70 -6.25
N GLY A 72 -5.53 1.12 -6.09
CA GLY A 72 -4.44 1.31 -7.02
C GLY A 72 -4.80 0.91 -8.45
N TYR A 73 -5.45 -0.24 -8.61
CA TYR A 73 -5.89 -0.70 -9.93
C TYR A 73 -6.98 0.19 -10.53
N ALA A 74 -7.93 0.66 -9.73
CA ALA A 74 -8.94 1.59 -10.19
C ALA A 74 -8.32 2.90 -10.70
N VAL A 75 -7.35 3.46 -9.96
CA VAL A 75 -6.60 4.65 -10.37
C VAL A 75 -5.81 4.37 -11.65
N TRP A 76 -5.13 3.22 -11.75
CA TRP A 76 -4.44 2.80 -12.97
C TRP A 76 -5.37 2.77 -14.17
N LYS A 77 -6.50 2.06 -14.08
CA LYS A 77 -7.49 1.96 -15.15
C LYS A 77 -8.06 3.33 -15.54
N LEU A 78 -8.37 4.17 -14.57
CA LEU A 78 -8.87 5.53 -14.82
C LEU A 78 -7.84 6.38 -15.58
N CYS A 79 -6.58 6.39 -15.12
CA CYS A 79 -5.51 7.11 -15.81
C CYS A 79 -5.29 6.61 -17.24
N ARG A 80 -5.38 5.28 -17.46
CA ARG A 80 -5.25 4.69 -18.81
C ARG A 80 -6.45 5.07 -19.69
N ALA A 81 -7.67 5.09 -19.17
CA ALA A 81 -8.85 5.56 -19.90
C ALA A 81 -8.74 7.04 -20.31
N MET A 82 -8.16 7.86 -19.44
CA MET A 82 -7.88 9.28 -19.69
C MET A 82 -6.63 9.51 -20.58
N LYS A 83 -5.98 8.46 -21.09
CA LYS A 83 -4.77 8.51 -21.92
C LYS A 83 -3.60 9.24 -21.24
N VAL A 84 -3.53 9.20 -19.92
CA VAL A 84 -2.41 9.73 -19.14
C VAL A 84 -1.14 8.94 -19.47
N ARG A 85 0.02 9.61 -19.44
CA ARG A 85 1.34 8.97 -19.65
C ARG A 85 1.53 7.82 -18.67
N ARG A 86 2.07 6.70 -19.17
CA ARG A 86 2.26 5.47 -18.37
C ARG A 86 2.98 5.72 -17.05
N SER A 87 4.10 6.43 -17.06
CA SER A 87 4.88 6.71 -15.86
C SER A 87 4.06 7.47 -14.79
N ILE A 88 3.23 8.43 -15.21
CA ILE A 88 2.34 9.15 -14.30
C ILE A 88 1.26 8.22 -13.76
N SER A 89 0.70 7.36 -14.61
CA SER A 89 -0.32 6.39 -14.19
C SER A 89 0.24 5.38 -13.18
N LEU A 90 1.48 4.91 -13.35
CA LEU A 90 2.19 4.05 -12.41
C LEU A 90 2.45 4.75 -11.06
N PHE A 91 2.95 5.99 -11.13
CA PHE A 91 3.19 6.80 -9.95
C PHE A 91 1.92 6.98 -9.13
N LEU A 92 0.83 7.42 -9.78
CA LEU A 92 -0.45 7.63 -9.11
C LEU A 92 -1.04 6.32 -8.57
N CYS A 93 -0.95 5.22 -9.33
CA CYS A 93 -1.39 3.91 -8.87
C CYS A 93 -0.72 3.52 -7.54
N ALA A 94 0.61 3.60 -7.47
CA ALA A 94 1.35 3.23 -6.27
C ALA A 94 1.06 4.18 -5.11
N MET A 95 1.07 5.47 -5.36
CA MET A 95 0.78 6.49 -4.35
C MET A 95 -0.62 6.31 -3.74
N PHE A 96 -1.65 6.10 -4.54
CA PHE A 96 -3.01 5.91 -4.05
C PHE A 96 -3.24 4.54 -3.43
N ALA A 97 -2.53 3.50 -3.88
CA ALA A 97 -2.55 2.20 -3.23
C ALA A 97 -2.00 2.29 -1.79
N ASP A 98 -0.88 2.99 -1.62
CA ASP A 98 -0.28 3.23 -0.30
C ASP A 98 -1.21 4.06 0.59
N TRP A 99 -1.69 5.20 0.11
CA TRP A 99 -2.61 6.04 0.90
C TRP A 99 -3.88 5.33 1.32
N SER A 100 -4.50 4.57 0.42
CA SER A 100 -5.73 3.84 0.75
C SER A 100 -5.50 2.77 1.82
N THR A 101 -4.33 2.13 1.81
CA THR A 101 -3.91 1.20 2.85
C THR A 101 -3.90 1.88 4.22
N TYR A 102 -3.25 3.05 4.32
CA TYR A 102 -3.12 3.74 5.61
C TYR A 102 -4.38 4.47 6.07
N VAL A 103 -5.20 4.98 5.16
CA VAL A 103 -6.53 5.51 5.48
C VAL A 103 -7.41 4.40 6.07
N THR A 104 -7.39 3.21 5.47
CA THR A 104 -8.11 2.04 5.98
C THR A 104 -7.58 1.62 7.35
N THR A 105 -6.26 1.59 7.53
CA THR A 105 -5.64 1.26 8.83
C THR A 105 -6.00 2.30 9.89
N ALA A 106 -6.00 3.60 9.57
CA ALA A 106 -6.42 4.65 10.48
C ALA A 106 -7.88 4.46 10.92
N PHE A 107 -8.75 4.07 10.00
CA PHE A 107 -10.15 3.78 10.29
C PHE A 107 -10.30 2.55 11.21
N GLN A 108 -9.57 1.47 10.93
CA GLN A 108 -9.55 0.26 11.77
C GLN A 108 -9.09 0.60 13.20
N LEU A 109 -8.00 1.38 13.33
CA LEU A 109 -7.50 1.80 14.63
C LEU A 109 -8.48 2.72 15.39
N ALA A 110 -9.16 3.62 14.67
CA ALA A 110 -10.13 4.51 15.30
C ALA A 110 -11.34 3.77 15.87
N ILE A 111 -11.74 2.64 15.26
CA ILE A 111 -12.80 1.79 15.81
C ILE A 111 -12.34 1.06 17.06
N VAL A 112 -11.11 0.55 17.06
CA VAL A 112 -10.57 -0.25 18.18
C VAL A 112 -10.13 0.63 19.35
N PHE A 113 -9.61 1.82 19.05
CA PHE A 113 -9.10 2.79 20.03
C PHE A 113 -9.80 4.15 19.87
N PRO A 114 -11.10 4.24 20.20
CA PRO A 114 -11.82 5.51 20.11
C PRO A 114 -11.27 6.52 21.13
N ASP A 115 -11.36 7.79 20.78
CA ASP A 115 -10.99 8.87 21.71
C ASP A 115 -11.98 8.94 22.88
N PRO A 116 -11.52 9.06 24.14
CA PRO A 116 -12.38 9.08 25.30
C PRO A 116 -13.43 10.22 25.30
N ASN A 117 -13.11 11.35 24.68
CA ASN A 117 -13.98 12.53 24.68
C ASN A 117 -14.70 12.75 23.33
N GLY A 118 -14.06 12.38 22.23
CA GLY A 118 -14.55 12.65 20.86
C GLY A 118 -14.95 11.41 20.06
N GLY A 119 -14.85 10.22 20.67
CA GLY A 119 -15.23 8.96 20.03
C GLY A 119 -14.40 8.60 18.81
N VAL A 120 -14.99 7.79 17.92
CA VAL A 120 -14.31 7.28 16.70
C VAL A 120 -13.90 8.40 15.74
N GLY A 121 -14.72 9.45 15.62
CA GLY A 121 -14.43 10.56 14.70
C GLY A 121 -13.17 11.33 15.08
N ALA A 122 -13.01 11.68 16.35
CA ALA A 122 -11.82 12.37 16.85
C ALA A 122 -10.57 11.47 16.77
N ALA A 123 -10.71 10.18 17.09
CA ALA A 123 -9.64 9.20 16.95
C ALA A 123 -9.18 9.08 15.48
N LEU A 124 -10.13 9.03 14.53
CA LEU A 124 -9.81 8.94 13.09
C LEU A 124 -9.00 10.16 12.62
N VAL A 125 -9.43 11.36 12.94
CA VAL A 125 -8.70 12.60 12.57
C VAL A 125 -7.28 12.57 13.15
N LYS A 126 -7.14 12.13 14.41
CA LYS A 126 -5.84 12.00 15.08
C LYS A 126 -4.94 10.99 14.36
N PHE A 127 -5.42 9.78 14.08
CA PHE A 127 -4.63 8.76 13.39
C PHE A 127 -4.28 9.16 11.96
N LEU A 128 -5.22 9.75 11.20
CA LEU A 128 -4.94 10.28 9.87
C LEU A 128 -3.85 11.36 9.90
N GLY A 129 -3.90 12.29 10.87
CA GLY A 129 -2.87 13.33 11.03
C GLY A 129 -1.49 12.73 11.32
N ILE A 130 -1.41 11.71 12.17
CA ILE A 130 -0.15 11.04 12.51
C ILE A 130 0.41 10.31 11.29
N TYR A 131 -0.43 9.55 10.58
CA TYR A 131 0.01 8.85 9.37
C TYR A 131 0.39 9.81 8.23
N ALA A 132 -0.31 10.93 8.07
CA ALA A 132 -0.03 11.89 7.01
C ALA A 132 1.44 12.34 7.00
N VAL A 133 2.02 12.57 8.17
CA VAL A 133 3.42 13.03 8.30
C VAL A 133 4.40 12.04 7.68
N THR A 134 4.19 10.75 7.87
CA THR A 134 5.08 9.70 7.36
C THR A 134 4.65 9.19 5.99
N GLN A 135 3.34 9.06 5.74
CA GLN A 135 2.83 8.43 4.52
C GLN A 135 2.81 9.33 3.30
N ILE A 136 2.72 10.65 3.46
CA ILE A 136 2.81 11.54 2.30
C ILE A 136 4.18 11.42 1.62
N PRO A 137 5.32 11.59 2.33
CA PRO A 137 6.63 11.40 1.71
C PRO A 137 6.89 9.96 1.26
N LEU A 138 6.41 8.96 2.03
CA LEU A 138 6.60 7.55 1.67
C LEU A 138 5.84 7.17 0.41
N ALA A 139 4.59 7.59 0.24
CA ALA A 139 3.79 7.32 -0.95
C ALA A 139 4.39 7.96 -2.21
N ILE A 140 4.96 9.17 -2.08
CA ILE A 140 5.69 9.81 -3.17
C ILE A 140 6.93 8.99 -3.53
N ALA A 141 7.71 8.57 -2.55
CA ALA A 141 8.90 7.74 -2.76
C ALA A 141 8.53 6.39 -3.39
N GLU A 142 7.46 5.74 -2.93
CA GLU A 142 6.95 4.49 -3.49
C GLU A 142 6.50 4.66 -4.94
N GLY A 143 5.79 5.76 -5.25
CA GLY A 143 5.40 6.09 -6.61
C GLY A 143 6.60 6.23 -7.56
N LEU A 144 7.63 6.97 -7.14
CA LEU A 144 8.87 7.13 -7.91
C LEU A 144 9.61 5.80 -8.08
N LEU A 145 9.77 5.04 -6.99
CA LEU A 145 10.40 3.73 -7.03
C LEU A 145 9.66 2.75 -7.96
N THR A 146 8.33 2.76 -7.93
CA THR A 146 7.50 1.94 -8.82
C THR A 146 7.76 2.25 -10.28
N VAL A 147 7.86 3.52 -10.65
CA VAL A 147 8.18 3.93 -12.03
C VAL A 147 9.57 3.44 -12.45
N ILE A 148 10.58 3.62 -11.57
CA ILE A 148 11.95 3.19 -11.86
C ILE A 148 12.02 1.68 -12.04
N VAL A 149 11.47 0.91 -11.08
CA VAL A 149 11.52 -0.56 -11.12
C VAL A 149 10.75 -1.10 -12.32
N TYR A 150 9.56 -0.57 -12.59
CA TYR A 150 8.78 -0.98 -13.75
C TYR A 150 9.57 -0.75 -15.06
N ASN A 151 10.17 0.42 -15.24
CA ASN A 151 10.97 0.72 -16.43
C ASN A 151 12.18 -0.20 -16.56
N LEU A 152 12.86 -0.52 -15.46
CA LEU A 152 13.98 -1.47 -15.46
C LEU A 152 13.54 -2.89 -15.84
N VAL A 153 12.39 -3.35 -15.35
CA VAL A 153 11.84 -4.67 -15.66
C VAL A 153 11.50 -4.78 -17.15
N ILE A 154 10.87 -3.74 -17.72
CA ILE A 154 10.52 -3.74 -19.16
C ILE A 154 11.75 -3.57 -20.04
N SER A 155 12.69 -2.70 -19.70
CA SER A 155 13.90 -2.46 -20.51
C SER A 155 14.85 -3.65 -20.59
N ASN A 156 14.77 -4.56 -19.63
CA ASN A 156 15.58 -5.78 -19.61
C ASN A 156 14.81 -7.04 -20.08
N ASP A 157 13.68 -6.87 -20.74
CA ASP A 157 12.81 -7.96 -21.23
C ASP A 157 12.42 -9.02 -20.17
N LEU A 158 12.48 -8.63 -18.89
CA LEU A 158 12.11 -9.49 -17.77
C LEU A 158 10.60 -9.71 -17.67
N TRP A 159 9.81 -8.89 -18.37
CA TRP A 159 8.36 -8.96 -18.41
C TRP A 159 7.80 -8.51 -19.76
N LYS A 160 6.97 -9.34 -20.38
CA LYS A 160 6.32 -8.97 -21.64
C LYS A 160 5.06 -8.16 -21.38
N GLU A 161 4.97 -7.01 -22.00
CA GLU A 161 3.86 -6.06 -21.84
C GLU A 161 2.48 -6.61 -22.28
N SER A 162 2.47 -7.69 -23.09
CA SER A 162 1.24 -8.35 -23.54
C SER A 162 0.39 -8.94 -22.41
N ALA A 163 0.93 -9.06 -21.19
CA ALA A 163 0.20 -9.53 -20.02
C ALA A 163 -0.63 -8.43 -19.31
N LEU A 164 -0.57 -7.18 -19.78
CA LEU A 164 -1.17 -6.00 -19.15
C LEU A 164 -2.39 -5.42 -19.90
N GLN A 165 -2.87 -6.12 -20.96
CA GLN A 165 -4.04 -5.70 -21.75
C GLN A 165 -5.35 -6.22 -21.18
#